data_44f59dc1bcbb4a56f614962deb58c654
#
_entry.id   44f59dc1bcbb4a56f614962deb58c654
#
_cell.length_a   1.000
_cell.length_b   1.000
_cell.length_c   1.000
_cell.angle_alpha   90.00
_cell.angle_beta   90.00
_cell.angle_gamma   90.00
#
_symmetry.space_group_name_H-M   'P 1'
#
loop_
_entity.id
_entity.type
_entity.pdbx_description
1 polymer ?
#
loop_
_entity_poly.entity_id
_entity_poly.type
_entity_poly.pdbx_seq_one_letter_code
_entity_poly.pdbx_strand_id
1 'polypeptide(L)'
;MAVSSNISITQNSQNIANNKSNITVRVQVTTTGGSYNGYSKPGTCTIDGTTYDFSHNIPQNSTTTIFEKTLDVTHNNQGEKTVYASFSFQTGISAGTITGSTSKKLTTIPRTSEVSLNKKNFNIGETITIYTNRKSASFTHTAVIKFNGQTVRTQTGIDASYSWNTNELFAKIPNQNQANGTVELTTYSGGTRIGTSTSIVDFTGHVVDSDPVFNNFDCEDTNPITKTLTGSNQKYIRKYSNLKVTITSANKMTTKNSATPKYYNIVVGNKIEKLDYSTSEISKTINNMDDNTVTVFAVDSRGNQKDKTKALDIVEYSETVLQSVKIERKEGVGETVLISLSGKYANINFGAKANTVKSIQFRKKSKTENEFGSWVEIKQLVTINTENGTFSCDSKEITGQTFTLGTEYDIEVQVKDELSSDTEPVSLNSGKVLLSALKNKGISVGGIYNEKLGGPLQLDNKNVIDWINGKQDKQKHILKAILADDNTTITSSKDYDAVLVPLKQYIKMGNKLSFSNGKIVVGSGVNYIRISAQVMMSYIPSSLRTMGLAVYITNSQVYTNYGIRTSSDFLTYNAPGMIFPVKAGDTVSVHVYIEPSGTTVKLRKYSQSTFLQVEVIE
;
A
#
# COMPACT_ATOMS: atom_id res chain seq x y z
N MET A 1 -26.92 71.23 -60.00
CA MET A 1 -26.45 70.99 -58.61
C MET A 1 -26.06 69.52 -58.51
N ALA A 2 -24.78 69.22 -58.13
CA ALA A 2 -24.38 67.86 -57.81
C ALA A 2 -24.39 67.70 -56.28
N VAL A 3 -24.96 66.59 -55.83
CA VAL A 3 -25.01 66.22 -54.42
C VAL A 3 -24.27 64.91 -54.27
N SER A 4 -23.31 64.86 -53.40
CA SER A 4 -22.66 63.64 -53.00
C SER A 4 -22.74 63.49 -51.48
N SER A 5 -22.73 62.30 -51.02
CA SER A 5 -22.74 61.99 -49.59
C SER A 5 -21.68 60.97 -49.23
N ASN A 6 -21.23 61.07 -48.02
CA ASN A 6 -20.32 60.11 -47.44
C ASN A 6 -20.78 59.78 -46.02
N ILE A 7 -20.90 58.51 -45.74
CA ILE A 7 -21.10 58.02 -44.38
C ILE A 7 -19.86 57.30 -43.90
N SER A 8 -19.39 57.61 -42.71
CA SER A 8 -18.18 57.07 -42.14
C SER A 8 -18.40 56.59 -40.70
N ILE A 9 -17.66 55.59 -40.34
CA ILE A 9 -17.58 55.08 -38.98
C ILE A 9 -16.16 55.21 -38.47
N THR A 10 -15.97 55.92 -37.38
CA THR A 10 -14.69 56.06 -36.71
C THR A 10 -14.74 55.32 -35.38
N GLN A 11 -13.79 54.48 -35.12
CA GLN A 11 -13.58 53.87 -33.78
C GLN A 11 -12.70 54.83 -32.98
N ASN A 12 -13.20 55.36 -31.89
CA ASN A 12 -12.53 56.38 -31.08
C ASN A 12 -11.67 55.75 -30.00
N SER A 13 -12.22 54.76 -29.31
CA SER A 13 -11.53 54.08 -28.21
C SER A 13 -12.13 52.70 -27.97
N GLN A 14 -11.46 51.91 -27.14
CA GLN A 14 -11.92 50.62 -26.65
C GLN A 14 -11.98 50.61 -25.12
N ASN A 15 -13.06 50.07 -24.58
CA ASN A 15 -13.17 49.71 -23.20
C ASN A 15 -13.06 48.16 -23.11
N ILE A 16 -11.86 47.69 -22.92
CA ILE A 16 -11.52 46.24 -22.92
C ILE A 16 -12.30 45.51 -21.82
N ALA A 17 -12.38 46.12 -20.63
CA ALA A 17 -13.06 45.50 -19.48
C ALA A 17 -14.54 45.23 -19.75
N ASN A 18 -15.22 46.21 -20.33
CA ASN A 18 -16.66 46.16 -20.62
C ASN A 18 -17.00 45.55 -21.98
N ASN A 19 -15.97 45.14 -22.75
CA ASN A 19 -16.15 44.60 -24.10
C ASN A 19 -16.90 45.55 -25.05
N LYS A 20 -16.56 46.83 -25.00
CA LYS A 20 -17.22 47.90 -25.79
C LYS A 20 -16.20 48.74 -26.55
N SER A 21 -16.61 49.22 -27.70
CA SER A 21 -15.89 50.28 -28.42
C SER A 21 -16.76 51.52 -28.49
N ASN A 22 -16.13 52.68 -28.28
CA ASN A 22 -16.75 53.94 -28.56
C ASN A 22 -16.52 54.26 -30.03
N ILE A 23 -17.62 54.58 -30.73
CA ILE A 23 -17.59 54.86 -32.16
C ILE A 23 -18.28 56.19 -32.43
N THR A 24 -17.87 56.83 -33.49
CA THR A 24 -18.59 57.98 -34.07
C THR A 24 -19.00 57.64 -35.48
N VAL A 25 -20.30 57.74 -35.74
CA VAL A 25 -20.87 57.69 -37.11
C VAL A 25 -21.15 59.10 -37.57
N ARG A 26 -20.62 59.42 -38.75
CA ARG A 26 -20.75 60.75 -39.33
C ARG A 26 -21.29 60.61 -40.75
N VAL A 27 -22.30 61.47 -41.09
CA VAL A 27 -22.80 61.61 -42.42
C VAL A 27 -22.45 63.02 -42.90
N GLN A 28 -21.82 63.14 -44.01
CA GLN A 28 -21.46 64.38 -44.66
C GLN A 28 -22.14 64.46 -46.02
N VAL A 29 -22.58 65.59 -46.30
CA VAL A 29 -23.14 65.94 -47.63
C VAL A 29 -22.33 67.07 -48.23
N THR A 30 -21.95 66.89 -49.47
CA THR A 30 -21.30 67.91 -50.29
C THR A 30 -22.22 68.32 -51.43
N THR A 31 -22.34 69.60 -51.61
CA THR A 31 -23.08 70.13 -52.74
C THR A 31 -22.23 71.09 -53.57
N THR A 32 -22.42 71.08 -54.89
CA THR A 32 -21.75 71.97 -55.82
C THR A 32 -22.75 72.55 -56.79
N GLY A 33 -22.81 73.94 -56.91
CA GLY A 33 -23.71 74.70 -57.83
C GLY A 33 -25.20 74.60 -57.47
N GLY A 34 -25.97 75.48 -58.02
CA GLY A 34 -27.43 75.42 -57.94
C GLY A 34 -28.03 76.22 -56.79
N SER A 35 -29.40 76.26 -56.77
CA SER A 35 -30.20 76.96 -55.75
C SER A 35 -30.21 76.16 -54.44
N TYR A 36 -30.29 76.89 -53.36
CA TYR A 36 -30.22 76.32 -52.00
C TYR A 36 -31.62 76.40 -51.34
N ASN A 37 -32.03 75.41 -50.64
CA ASN A 37 -33.21 75.43 -49.80
C ASN A 37 -32.75 75.54 -48.32
N GLY A 38 -33.07 76.70 -47.70
CA GLY A 38 -32.59 77.01 -46.33
C GLY A 38 -33.34 76.32 -45.19
N TYR A 39 -34.34 75.51 -45.51
CA TYR A 39 -35.12 74.83 -44.47
C TYR A 39 -34.56 73.48 -44.11
N SER A 40 -34.61 73.15 -42.82
CA SER A 40 -34.24 71.82 -42.31
C SER A 40 -35.18 70.74 -42.91
N LYS A 41 -34.56 69.64 -43.32
CA LYS A 41 -35.23 68.48 -43.88
C LYS A 41 -34.99 67.26 -43.00
N PRO A 42 -35.99 66.39 -42.92
CA PRO A 42 -35.83 65.17 -42.08
C PRO A 42 -34.89 64.16 -42.73
N GLY A 43 -34.16 63.47 -41.89
CA GLY A 43 -33.36 62.33 -42.23
C GLY A 43 -33.38 61.30 -41.13
N THR A 44 -33.00 60.14 -41.47
CA THR A 44 -32.78 59.02 -40.53
C THR A 44 -31.38 58.43 -40.70
N CYS A 45 -30.74 58.06 -39.62
CA CYS A 45 -29.54 57.28 -39.64
C CYS A 45 -29.70 56.06 -38.78
N THR A 46 -29.58 54.87 -39.37
CA THR A 46 -29.63 53.60 -38.66
C THR A 46 -28.26 53.14 -38.39
N ILE A 47 -27.92 52.94 -37.13
CA ILE A 47 -26.63 52.48 -36.67
C ILE A 47 -26.86 51.17 -35.92
N ASP A 48 -26.32 50.09 -36.43
CA ASP A 48 -26.39 48.77 -35.81
C ASP A 48 -27.82 48.34 -35.42
N GLY A 49 -28.79 48.65 -36.30
CA GLY A 49 -30.20 48.32 -36.09
C GLY A 49 -31.00 49.39 -35.34
N THR A 50 -30.38 50.40 -34.74
CA THR A 50 -31.06 51.49 -34.04
C THR A 50 -31.13 52.71 -34.94
N THR A 51 -32.37 53.23 -35.16
CA THR A 51 -32.58 54.38 -36.00
C THR A 51 -32.64 55.66 -35.17
N TYR A 52 -31.95 56.68 -35.66
CA TYR A 52 -31.89 58.02 -35.09
C TYR A 52 -32.48 59.02 -36.13
N ASP A 53 -33.45 59.75 -35.73
CA ASP A 53 -33.98 60.83 -36.52
C ASP A 53 -33.10 62.07 -36.39
N PHE A 54 -32.96 62.81 -37.48
CA PHE A 54 -32.27 64.07 -37.47
C PHE A 54 -32.91 65.01 -38.46
N SER A 55 -32.64 66.30 -38.34
CA SER A 55 -33.09 67.31 -39.28
C SER A 55 -31.96 68.27 -39.55
N HIS A 56 -31.72 68.55 -40.82
CA HIS A 56 -30.60 69.40 -41.21
C HIS A 56 -30.96 70.17 -42.51
N ASN A 57 -30.29 71.31 -42.67
CA ASN A 57 -30.37 72.02 -43.94
C ASN A 57 -29.37 71.35 -44.93
N ILE A 58 -29.72 71.37 -46.23
CA ILE A 58 -28.77 70.97 -47.24
C ILE A 58 -27.67 72.04 -47.37
N PRO A 59 -26.38 71.71 -47.38
CA PRO A 59 -25.28 72.67 -47.52
C PRO A 59 -25.30 73.30 -48.92
N GLN A 60 -24.79 74.56 -49.04
CA GLN A 60 -24.65 75.24 -50.33
C GLN A 60 -23.12 75.38 -50.67
N ASN A 61 -22.72 74.82 -51.81
CA ASN A 61 -21.34 74.81 -52.29
C ASN A 61 -20.28 74.47 -51.20
N SER A 62 -20.64 73.53 -50.35
CA SER A 62 -19.85 73.19 -49.20
C SER A 62 -20.03 71.73 -48.80
N THR A 63 -19.15 71.24 -47.95
CA THR A 63 -19.30 69.96 -47.25
C THR A 63 -19.75 70.24 -45.82
N THR A 64 -20.84 69.65 -45.41
CA THR A 64 -21.41 69.82 -44.07
C THR A 64 -21.69 68.44 -43.45
N THR A 65 -21.43 68.31 -42.18
CA THR A 65 -21.84 67.14 -41.39
C THR A 65 -23.35 67.36 -41.05
N ILE A 66 -24.20 66.50 -41.60
CA ILE A 66 -25.67 66.59 -41.39
C ILE A 66 -26.13 65.66 -40.23
N PHE A 67 -25.28 64.69 -39.88
CA PHE A 67 -25.53 63.81 -38.73
C PHE A 67 -24.19 63.39 -38.14
N GLU A 68 -24.14 63.41 -36.83
CA GLU A 68 -23.02 62.87 -36.08
C GLU A 68 -23.53 62.26 -34.78
N LYS A 69 -23.16 61.05 -34.51
CA LYS A 69 -23.55 60.34 -33.28
C LYS A 69 -22.37 59.52 -32.75
N THR A 70 -22.03 59.80 -31.51
CA THR A 70 -21.08 58.98 -30.78
C THR A 70 -21.85 58.06 -29.83
N LEU A 71 -21.47 56.79 -29.82
CA LEU A 71 -22.12 55.78 -28.98
C LEU A 71 -21.16 54.61 -28.70
N ASP A 72 -21.50 53.87 -27.67
CA ASP A 72 -20.79 52.64 -27.33
C ASP A 72 -21.47 51.43 -27.98
N VAL A 73 -20.70 50.58 -28.63
CA VAL A 73 -21.17 49.31 -29.20
C VAL A 73 -20.50 48.15 -28.49
N THR A 74 -21.32 47.16 -28.17
CA THR A 74 -20.86 45.93 -27.49
C THR A 74 -20.34 44.95 -28.53
N HIS A 75 -19.14 44.37 -28.29
CA HIS A 75 -18.58 43.31 -29.08
C HIS A 75 -19.18 41.94 -28.66
N ASN A 76 -19.05 40.95 -29.52
CA ASN A 76 -19.42 39.57 -29.21
C ASN A 76 -18.48 38.95 -28.17
N ASN A 77 -18.74 37.69 -27.75
CA ASN A 77 -17.91 37.01 -26.74
C ASN A 77 -16.47 36.76 -27.19
N GLN A 78 -16.20 36.80 -28.48
CA GLN A 78 -14.85 36.69 -29.06
C GLN A 78 -14.13 38.05 -29.14
N GLY A 79 -14.84 39.12 -28.75
CA GLY A 79 -14.33 40.48 -28.82
C GLY A 79 -14.40 41.09 -30.22
N GLU A 80 -15.16 40.51 -31.13
CA GLU A 80 -15.35 41.02 -32.49
C GLU A 80 -16.61 41.81 -32.64
N LYS A 81 -16.62 42.82 -33.50
CA LYS A 81 -17.76 43.61 -33.86
C LYS A 81 -17.60 44.20 -35.26
N THR A 82 -18.62 44.02 -36.06
CA THR A 82 -18.76 44.83 -37.28
C THR A 82 -19.99 45.73 -37.06
N VAL A 83 -19.79 46.98 -37.25
CA VAL A 83 -20.86 47.99 -37.16
C VAL A 83 -21.34 48.30 -38.57
N TYR A 84 -22.65 48.34 -38.73
CA TYR A 84 -23.32 48.74 -39.98
C TYR A 84 -24.01 50.05 -39.74
N ALA A 85 -23.91 50.98 -40.69
CA ALA A 85 -24.59 52.26 -40.66
C ALA A 85 -25.16 52.58 -42.03
N SER A 86 -26.37 53.08 -42.04
CA SER A 86 -27.04 53.56 -43.24
C SER A 86 -27.79 54.82 -42.91
N PHE A 87 -27.97 55.65 -43.88
CA PHE A 87 -28.80 56.89 -43.73
C PHE A 87 -29.69 57.08 -44.91
N SER A 88 -30.77 57.82 -44.65
CA SER A 88 -31.68 58.41 -45.66
C SER A 88 -31.96 59.85 -45.28
N PHE A 89 -31.77 60.74 -46.22
CA PHE A 89 -31.96 62.20 -46.00
C PHE A 89 -32.72 62.82 -47.15
N GLN A 90 -33.80 63.47 -46.84
CA GLN A 90 -34.59 64.24 -47.80
C GLN A 90 -33.90 65.56 -48.08
N THR A 91 -33.41 65.78 -49.28
CA THR A 91 -32.63 66.99 -49.58
C THR A 91 -33.52 68.21 -49.77
N GLY A 92 -34.76 68.00 -50.15
CA GLY A 92 -35.70 69.09 -50.47
C GLY A 92 -35.41 69.85 -51.76
N ILE A 93 -34.49 69.27 -52.56
CA ILE A 93 -34.09 69.83 -53.90
C ILE A 93 -34.25 68.69 -54.95
N SER A 94 -33.95 68.95 -56.20
CA SER A 94 -34.10 68.01 -57.31
C SER A 94 -33.29 66.68 -57.15
N ALA A 95 -32.35 66.62 -56.24
CA ALA A 95 -31.68 65.39 -55.90
C ALA A 95 -32.55 64.37 -55.14
N GLY A 96 -33.72 64.80 -54.61
CA GLY A 96 -34.67 63.96 -53.92
C GLY A 96 -34.14 63.45 -52.59
N THR A 97 -34.38 62.20 -52.31
CA THR A 97 -33.84 61.53 -51.11
C THR A 97 -32.49 60.88 -51.47
N ILE A 98 -31.47 61.19 -50.68
CA ILE A 98 -30.15 60.54 -50.77
C ILE A 98 -30.00 59.52 -49.68
N THR A 99 -29.33 58.42 -50.02
CA THR A 99 -29.09 57.31 -49.12
C THR A 99 -27.61 56.87 -49.21
N GLY A 100 -27.14 56.24 -48.20
CA GLY A 100 -25.83 55.61 -48.21
C GLY A 100 -25.72 54.64 -47.10
N SER A 101 -24.80 53.74 -47.24
CA SER A 101 -24.48 52.76 -46.21
C SER A 101 -22.97 52.48 -46.14
N THR A 102 -22.55 52.07 -45.00
CA THR A 102 -21.16 51.65 -44.74
C THR A 102 -21.10 50.62 -43.64
N SER A 103 -20.06 49.88 -43.61
CA SER A 103 -19.75 49.02 -42.48
C SER A 103 -18.29 49.15 -42.11
N LYS A 104 -18.00 48.89 -40.84
CA LYS A 104 -16.65 48.87 -40.32
C LYS A 104 -16.46 47.73 -39.37
N LYS A 105 -15.51 46.85 -39.69
CA LYS A 105 -14.99 45.88 -38.71
C LYS A 105 -14.15 46.66 -37.73
N LEU A 106 -14.54 46.63 -36.45
CA LEU A 106 -13.79 47.27 -35.37
C LEU A 106 -12.57 46.42 -34.99
N THR A 107 -11.62 47.06 -34.38
CA THR A 107 -10.45 46.35 -33.79
C THR A 107 -10.95 45.36 -32.75
N THR A 108 -10.59 44.11 -32.87
CA THR A 108 -10.98 43.05 -31.92
C THR A 108 -10.53 43.40 -30.52
N ILE A 109 -11.42 43.30 -29.56
CA ILE A 109 -11.08 43.51 -28.15
C ILE A 109 -10.51 42.21 -27.59
N PRO A 110 -9.28 42.19 -27.10
CA PRO A 110 -8.70 41.02 -26.50
C PRO A 110 -9.56 40.52 -25.34
N ARG A 111 -9.88 39.24 -25.32
CA ARG A 111 -10.68 38.62 -24.25
C ARG A 111 -9.78 37.91 -23.24
N THR A 112 -10.41 37.17 -22.32
CA THR A 112 -9.70 36.46 -21.24
C THR A 112 -8.51 35.63 -21.78
N SER A 113 -7.44 35.66 -21.06
CA SER A 113 -6.26 34.88 -21.33
C SER A 113 -6.49 33.42 -20.93
N GLU A 114 -5.67 32.52 -21.46
CA GLU A 114 -5.72 31.10 -21.19
C GLU A 114 -4.48 30.68 -20.39
N VAL A 115 -4.69 29.89 -19.34
CA VAL A 115 -3.60 29.37 -18.54
C VAL A 115 -3.03 28.09 -19.15
N SER A 116 -1.73 27.96 -19.14
CA SER A 116 -1.04 26.69 -19.40
C SER A 116 0.17 26.55 -18.49
N LEU A 117 0.65 25.32 -18.38
CA LEU A 117 1.82 24.97 -17.60
C LEU A 117 2.89 24.37 -18.51
N ASN A 118 4.16 24.62 -18.20
CA ASN A 118 5.27 23.93 -18.89
C ASN A 118 5.24 22.42 -18.66
N LYS A 119 4.73 21.98 -17.49
CA LYS A 119 4.48 20.56 -17.15
C LYS A 119 3.16 20.44 -16.40
N LYS A 120 2.32 19.48 -16.77
CA LYS A 120 1.08 19.15 -16.05
C LYS A 120 1.27 18.00 -15.06
N ASN A 121 2.25 17.14 -15.30
CA ASN A 121 2.68 16.09 -14.39
C ASN A 121 4.12 16.38 -14.00
N PHE A 122 4.39 16.56 -12.72
CA PHE A 122 5.71 16.95 -12.24
C PHE A 122 6.00 16.39 -10.84
N ASN A 123 7.27 16.32 -10.50
CA ASN A 123 7.68 16.00 -9.14
C ASN A 123 7.60 17.29 -8.29
N ILE A 124 6.95 17.18 -7.15
CA ILE A 124 6.89 18.28 -6.17
C ILE A 124 8.32 18.65 -5.76
N GLY A 125 8.62 19.94 -5.73
CA GLY A 125 9.98 20.47 -5.58
C GLY A 125 10.54 21.05 -6.87
N GLU A 126 10.01 20.65 -8.04
CA GLU A 126 10.36 21.29 -9.30
C GLU A 126 9.77 22.71 -9.38
N THR A 127 10.42 23.57 -10.15
CA THR A 127 9.86 24.86 -10.51
C THR A 127 8.97 24.71 -11.73
N ILE A 128 7.71 25.08 -11.59
CA ILE A 128 6.71 25.06 -12.66
C ILE A 128 6.47 26.48 -13.16
N THR A 129 6.46 26.63 -14.47
CA THR A 129 6.12 27.90 -15.09
C THR A 129 4.64 27.91 -15.48
N ILE A 130 3.90 28.85 -14.91
CA ILE A 130 2.53 29.16 -15.27
C ILE A 130 2.57 30.21 -16.35
N TYR A 131 2.11 29.88 -17.56
CA TYR A 131 1.98 30.82 -18.67
C TYR A 131 0.56 31.36 -18.69
N THR A 132 0.44 32.66 -18.86
CA THR A 132 -0.86 33.31 -18.94
C THR A 132 -1.39 33.37 -20.36
N ASN A 133 -0.56 33.08 -21.39
CA ASN A 133 -0.93 33.18 -22.81
C ASN A 133 -1.75 34.44 -23.09
N ARG A 134 -1.29 35.56 -22.54
CA ARG A 134 -2.03 36.80 -22.49
C ARG A 134 -2.38 37.32 -23.89
N LYS A 135 -3.64 37.73 -24.04
CA LYS A 135 -4.18 38.24 -25.31
C LYS A 135 -3.83 39.72 -25.55
N SER A 136 -3.34 40.43 -24.53
CA SER A 136 -2.86 41.82 -24.64
C SER A 136 -1.70 42.04 -23.68
N ALA A 137 -0.69 42.86 -24.09
CA ALA A 137 0.43 43.24 -23.25
C ALA A 137 0.04 44.04 -21.99
N SER A 138 -1.15 44.69 -22.02
CA SER A 138 -1.67 45.46 -20.87
C SER A 138 -2.40 44.59 -19.83
N PHE A 139 -2.55 43.30 -20.08
CA PHE A 139 -3.25 42.43 -19.15
C PHE A 139 -2.37 42.01 -18.01
N THR A 140 -2.96 42.02 -16.82
CA THR A 140 -2.43 41.39 -15.63
C THR A 140 -3.34 40.27 -15.19
N HIS A 141 -2.80 39.34 -14.41
CA HIS A 141 -3.54 38.14 -14.03
C HIS A 141 -3.40 37.84 -12.55
N THR A 142 -4.41 37.16 -12.04
CA THR A 142 -4.36 36.49 -10.74
C THR A 142 -4.49 35.00 -10.98
N ALA A 143 -3.52 34.21 -10.52
CA ALA A 143 -3.58 32.76 -10.51
C ALA A 143 -3.91 32.28 -9.09
N VAL A 144 -4.97 31.50 -8.96
CA VAL A 144 -5.30 30.74 -7.74
C VAL A 144 -4.90 29.31 -7.97
N ILE A 145 -3.94 28.85 -7.19
CA ILE A 145 -3.42 27.48 -7.26
C ILE A 145 -4.10 26.68 -6.16
N LYS A 146 -4.78 25.62 -6.55
CA LYS A 146 -5.41 24.65 -5.64
C LYS A 146 -4.75 23.30 -5.78
N PHE A 147 -4.58 22.59 -4.69
CA PHE A 147 -3.99 21.26 -4.68
C PHE A 147 -4.62 20.41 -3.57
N ASN A 148 -4.98 19.19 -3.89
CA ASN A 148 -5.70 18.29 -2.97
C ASN A 148 -6.96 18.96 -2.37
N GLY A 149 -7.71 19.68 -3.19
CA GLY A 149 -8.93 20.39 -2.78
C GLY A 149 -8.72 21.67 -1.97
N GLN A 150 -7.48 22.08 -1.69
CA GLN A 150 -7.15 23.26 -0.89
C GLN A 150 -6.49 24.35 -1.73
N THR A 151 -6.81 25.61 -1.45
CA THR A 151 -6.03 26.73 -2.00
C THR A 151 -4.64 26.75 -1.36
N VAL A 152 -3.63 26.71 -2.22
CA VAL A 152 -2.21 26.71 -1.81
C VAL A 152 -1.66 28.11 -1.92
N ARG A 153 -1.96 28.79 -3.02
CA ARG A 153 -1.40 30.10 -3.33
C ARG A 153 -2.38 30.92 -4.16
N THR A 154 -2.37 32.21 -3.91
CA THR A 154 -2.96 33.22 -4.78
C THR A 154 -1.85 34.16 -5.20
N GLN A 155 -1.51 34.17 -6.47
CA GLN A 155 -0.51 35.05 -7.05
C GLN A 155 -1.19 36.10 -7.89
N THR A 156 -0.99 37.37 -7.56
CA THR A 156 -1.52 38.53 -8.30
C THR A 156 -0.45 39.23 -9.12
N GLY A 157 -0.86 40.06 -10.06
CA GLY A 157 0.06 40.89 -10.85
C GLY A 157 0.94 40.12 -11.82
N ILE A 158 0.46 38.96 -12.27
CA ILE A 158 1.21 38.13 -13.24
C ILE A 158 1.05 38.76 -14.63
N ASP A 159 2.16 39.04 -15.30
CA ASP A 159 2.19 39.45 -16.68
C ASP A 159 2.08 38.26 -17.65
N ALA A 160 3.18 37.83 -18.24
CA ALA A 160 3.21 36.73 -19.22
C ALA A 160 3.37 35.35 -18.59
N SER A 161 4.09 35.29 -17.48
CA SER A 161 4.37 34.03 -16.78
C SER A 161 4.71 34.26 -15.31
N TYR A 162 4.59 33.17 -14.53
CA TYR A 162 5.01 33.13 -13.15
C TYR A 162 5.76 31.82 -12.88
N SER A 163 6.97 31.92 -12.35
CA SER A 163 7.75 30.77 -11.91
C SER A 163 7.33 30.39 -10.49
N TRP A 164 6.76 29.22 -10.34
CA TRP A 164 6.22 28.71 -9.10
C TRP A 164 7.08 27.57 -8.56
N ASN A 165 7.64 27.77 -7.37
CA ASN A 165 8.30 26.69 -6.63
C ASN A 165 7.22 25.85 -5.92
N THR A 166 7.17 24.56 -6.23
CA THR A 166 6.10 23.68 -5.79
C THR A 166 6.31 23.05 -4.42
N ASN A 167 7.39 23.37 -3.69
CA ASN A 167 7.69 22.79 -2.37
C ASN A 167 6.53 22.90 -1.36
N GLU A 168 5.74 23.97 -1.44
CA GLU A 168 4.59 24.18 -0.55
C GLU A 168 3.51 23.10 -0.69
N LEU A 169 3.50 22.34 -1.79
CA LEU A 169 2.55 21.25 -2.03
C LEU A 169 2.80 20.04 -1.12
N PHE A 170 4.03 19.82 -0.68
CA PHE A 170 4.35 18.74 0.24
C PHE A 170 3.48 18.77 1.50
N ALA A 171 3.24 19.96 2.05
CA ALA A 171 2.45 20.14 3.26
C ALA A 171 0.95 19.83 3.05
N LYS A 172 0.49 19.76 1.80
CA LYS A 172 -0.91 19.49 1.47
C LYS A 172 -1.22 18.01 1.31
N ILE A 173 -0.18 17.19 1.20
CA ILE A 173 -0.31 15.73 1.04
C ILE A 173 0.67 14.98 1.96
N PRO A 174 0.63 15.19 3.28
CA PRO A 174 1.55 14.53 4.21
C PRO A 174 1.37 13.01 4.24
N ASN A 175 0.23 12.49 3.78
CA ASN A 175 -0.15 11.07 3.84
C ASN A 175 -0.33 10.42 2.45
N GLN A 176 0.06 11.10 1.38
CA GLN A 176 -0.13 10.64 0.01
C GLN A 176 1.14 10.90 -0.80
N ASN A 177 1.38 10.09 -1.82
CA ASN A 177 2.51 10.26 -2.73
C ASN A 177 2.17 11.03 -4.01
N GLN A 178 0.88 11.35 -4.21
CA GLN A 178 0.44 12.20 -5.31
C GLN A 178 -0.93 12.82 -5.01
N ALA A 179 -1.23 13.93 -5.66
CA ALA A 179 -2.57 14.49 -5.73
C ALA A 179 -2.73 15.36 -6.97
N ASN A 180 -3.99 15.68 -7.28
CA ASN A 180 -4.35 16.58 -8.35
C ASN A 180 -4.54 18.01 -7.85
N GLY A 181 -4.30 18.94 -8.74
CA GLY A 181 -4.53 20.34 -8.50
C GLY A 181 -5.00 21.08 -9.75
N THR A 182 -5.35 22.33 -9.56
CA THR A 182 -5.77 23.24 -10.62
C THR A 182 -5.05 24.57 -10.49
N VAL A 183 -4.82 25.21 -11.61
CA VAL A 183 -4.46 26.63 -11.66
C VAL A 183 -5.63 27.36 -12.33
N GLU A 184 -6.27 28.25 -11.58
CA GLU A 184 -7.40 29.07 -12.03
C GLU A 184 -6.89 30.49 -12.30
N LEU A 185 -6.97 30.92 -13.55
CA LEU A 185 -6.46 32.22 -13.98
C LEU A 185 -7.60 33.22 -14.21
N THR A 186 -7.54 34.34 -13.54
CA THR A 186 -8.43 35.48 -13.77
C THR A 186 -7.64 36.60 -14.48
N THR A 187 -8.23 37.16 -15.52
CA THR A 187 -7.61 38.22 -16.34
C THR A 187 -8.13 39.59 -15.94
N TYR A 188 -7.27 40.61 -15.90
CA TYR A 188 -7.59 41.99 -15.59
C TYR A 188 -7.05 42.92 -16.66
N SER A 189 -7.74 44.04 -16.92
CA SER A 189 -7.30 45.17 -17.72
C SER A 189 -7.46 46.43 -16.89
N GLY A 190 -6.38 47.14 -16.62
CA GLY A 190 -6.42 48.34 -15.79
C GLY A 190 -7.03 48.13 -14.40
N GLY A 191 -6.82 46.96 -13.79
CA GLY A 191 -7.36 46.58 -12.48
C GLY A 191 -8.80 46.03 -12.53
N THR A 192 -9.49 46.11 -13.64
CA THR A 192 -10.87 45.61 -13.81
C THR A 192 -10.83 44.18 -14.38
N ARG A 193 -11.59 43.27 -13.76
CA ARG A 193 -11.69 41.87 -14.23
C ARG A 193 -12.34 41.82 -15.62
N ILE A 194 -11.76 41.03 -16.51
CA ILE A 194 -12.27 40.75 -17.85
C ILE A 194 -13.06 39.44 -17.82
N GLY A 195 -14.31 39.46 -18.27
CA GLY A 195 -15.16 38.29 -18.35
C GLY A 195 -15.60 37.74 -17.00
N THR A 196 -16.48 36.77 -17.02
CA THR A 196 -17.06 36.13 -15.82
C THR A 196 -16.40 34.79 -15.48
N SER A 197 -15.83 34.11 -16.47
CA SER A 197 -15.15 32.81 -16.30
C SER A 197 -13.67 32.97 -16.05
N THR A 198 -13.11 32.00 -15.34
CA THR A 198 -11.67 31.80 -15.17
C THR A 198 -11.18 30.74 -16.16
N SER A 199 -9.95 30.88 -16.64
CA SER A 199 -9.29 29.80 -17.37
C SER A 199 -8.68 28.83 -16.38
N ILE A 200 -8.86 27.53 -16.58
CA ILE A 200 -8.42 26.49 -15.65
C ILE A 200 -7.52 25.51 -16.38
N VAL A 201 -6.45 25.11 -15.71
CA VAL A 201 -5.60 23.99 -16.13
C VAL A 201 -5.37 23.06 -14.97
N ASP A 202 -5.54 21.77 -15.22
CA ASP A 202 -5.29 20.70 -14.26
C ASP A 202 -3.82 20.31 -14.27
N PHE A 203 -3.35 19.84 -13.10
CA PHE A 203 -2.02 19.23 -12.95
C PHE A 203 -2.03 18.13 -11.91
N THR A 204 -1.01 17.28 -11.95
CA THR A 204 -0.73 16.26 -10.94
C THR A 204 0.68 16.46 -10.39
N GLY A 205 0.79 16.56 -9.08
CA GLY A 205 2.05 16.59 -8.36
C GLY A 205 2.37 15.26 -7.71
N HIS A 206 3.62 14.79 -7.91
CA HIS A 206 4.11 13.52 -7.36
C HIS A 206 5.20 13.78 -6.32
N VAL A 207 5.20 12.99 -5.27
CA VAL A 207 6.29 12.97 -4.28
C VAL A 207 7.27 11.88 -4.70
N VAL A 208 8.53 12.24 -4.85
CA VAL A 208 9.64 11.33 -5.15
C VAL A 208 10.72 11.45 -4.08
N ASP A 209 11.59 10.47 -3.99
CA ASP A 209 12.76 10.45 -3.09
C ASP A 209 12.43 10.83 -1.64
N SER A 210 11.26 10.38 -1.19
CA SER A 210 10.67 10.77 0.09
C SER A 210 10.80 9.70 1.17
N ASP A 211 11.61 8.68 0.93
CA ASP A 211 11.86 7.65 1.96
C ASP A 211 12.38 8.29 3.24
N PRO A 212 11.88 7.83 4.39
CA PRO A 212 12.39 8.31 5.67
C PRO A 212 13.87 7.98 5.83
N VAL A 213 14.55 8.72 6.68
CA VAL A 213 15.92 8.41 7.08
C VAL A 213 15.85 7.64 8.39
N PHE A 214 16.41 6.45 8.38
CA PHE A 214 16.53 5.59 9.57
C PHE A 214 17.88 4.89 9.53
N ASN A 215 18.73 5.12 10.54
CA ASN A 215 20.14 4.76 10.48
C ASN A 215 20.51 3.60 11.39
N ASN A 216 19.88 3.50 12.56
CA ASN A 216 20.30 2.53 13.57
C ASN A 216 19.18 2.22 14.58
N PHE A 217 19.37 1.12 15.27
CA PHE A 217 18.61 0.67 16.45
C PHE A 217 19.53 -0.20 17.31
N ASP A 218 19.17 -0.43 18.57
CA ASP A 218 19.96 -1.27 19.47
C ASP A 218 19.24 -2.59 19.72
N CYS A 219 20.04 -3.61 20.00
CA CYS A 219 19.57 -4.96 20.30
C CYS A 219 20.25 -5.47 21.56
N GLU A 220 19.48 -6.16 22.40
CA GLU A 220 20.02 -6.87 23.55
C GLU A 220 19.20 -8.10 23.89
N ASP A 221 19.83 -9.14 24.38
CA ASP A 221 19.13 -10.24 25.04
C ASP A 221 18.66 -9.82 26.43
N THR A 222 17.38 -10.02 26.70
CA THR A 222 16.79 -9.71 28.03
C THR A 222 16.50 -10.95 28.87
N ASN A 223 16.69 -12.15 28.33
CA ASN A 223 16.50 -13.39 29.09
C ASN A 223 17.65 -13.59 30.09
N PRO A 224 17.38 -13.62 31.41
CA PRO A 224 18.44 -13.74 32.40
C PRO A 224 19.20 -15.06 32.33
N ILE A 225 18.55 -16.13 31.89
CA ILE A 225 19.20 -17.47 31.78
C ILE A 225 20.21 -17.46 30.65
N THR A 226 19.80 -17.05 29.45
CA THR A 226 20.67 -17.03 28.27
C THR A 226 21.82 -16.03 28.43
N LYS A 227 21.58 -14.87 29.04
CA LYS A 227 22.65 -13.92 29.43
C LYS A 227 23.67 -14.53 30.39
N THR A 228 23.24 -15.31 31.36
CA THR A 228 24.15 -15.98 32.29
C THR A 228 24.98 -17.03 31.59
N LEU A 229 24.38 -17.75 30.65
CA LEU A 229 25.08 -18.80 29.88
C LEU A 229 26.10 -18.23 28.89
N THR A 230 25.71 -17.18 28.18
CA THR A 230 26.56 -16.51 27.18
C THR A 230 27.58 -15.57 27.81
N GLY A 231 27.29 -15.02 28.98
CA GLY A 231 28.07 -13.95 29.63
C GLY A 231 27.91 -12.58 28.93
N SER A 232 26.93 -12.44 28.04
CA SER A 232 26.74 -11.23 27.23
C SER A 232 25.25 -11.01 26.95
N ASN A 233 24.85 -9.76 26.85
CA ASN A 233 23.54 -9.39 26.31
C ASN A 233 23.57 -9.16 24.78
N GLN A 234 24.72 -9.31 24.14
CA GLN A 234 24.90 -9.18 22.69
C GLN A 234 25.07 -10.54 21.99
N LYS A 235 25.00 -11.63 22.75
CA LYS A 235 25.09 -12.99 22.25
C LYS A 235 23.83 -13.76 22.59
N TYR A 236 23.24 -14.40 21.62
CA TYR A 236 21.89 -14.95 21.71
C TYR A 236 21.94 -16.47 21.57
N ILE A 237 21.03 -17.17 22.21
CA ILE A 237 20.84 -18.61 22.04
C ILE A 237 19.53 -18.80 21.26
N ARG A 238 19.60 -19.49 20.12
CA ARG A 238 18.45 -19.73 19.24
C ARG A 238 17.28 -20.35 20.03
N LYS A 239 16.08 -19.80 19.81
CA LYS A 239 14.80 -20.19 20.45
C LYS A 239 14.69 -19.94 21.96
N TYR A 240 15.74 -19.48 22.61
CA TYR A 240 15.75 -19.27 24.07
C TYR A 240 15.97 -17.81 24.47
N SER A 241 16.74 -17.07 23.71
CA SER A 241 16.95 -15.65 23.99
C SER A 241 15.73 -14.80 23.66
N ASN A 242 15.57 -13.71 24.42
CA ASN A 242 14.53 -12.71 24.22
C ASN A 242 15.17 -11.44 23.67
N LEU A 243 15.02 -11.22 22.36
CA LEU A 243 15.57 -10.07 21.67
C LEU A 243 14.76 -8.80 22.00
N LYS A 244 15.33 -7.87 22.74
CA LYS A 244 14.79 -6.52 22.88
C LYS A 244 15.43 -5.62 21.84
N VAL A 245 14.60 -5.05 20.99
CA VAL A 245 14.97 -4.03 20.01
C VAL A 245 14.61 -2.68 20.58
N THR A 246 15.58 -1.75 20.62
CA THR A 246 15.40 -0.41 21.15
C THR A 246 15.72 0.63 20.09
N ILE A 247 14.83 1.60 19.92
CA ILE A 247 15.06 2.77 19.09
C ILE A 247 15.18 3.98 20.02
N THR A 248 16.41 4.38 20.26
CA THR A 248 16.72 5.52 21.13
C THR A 248 16.24 6.83 20.53
N SER A 249 16.11 7.87 21.31
CA SER A 249 15.70 9.20 20.85
C SER A 249 16.62 9.73 19.72
N ALA A 250 17.91 9.41 19.77
CA ALA A 250 18.89 9.81 18.76
C ALA A 250 18.75 9.03 17.42
N ASN A 251 18.18 7.83 17.46
CA ASN A 251 18.01 6.96 16.30
C ASN A 251 16.60 6.98 15.70
N LYS A 252 15.75 7.93 16.14
CA LYS A 252 14.41 8.05 15.56
C LYS A 252 14.47 8.35 14.06
N MET A 253 13.51 7.77 13.32
CA MET A 253 13.39 8.14 11.92
C MET A 253 13.12 9.64 11.80
N THR A 254 13.67 10.23 10.76
CA THR A 254 13.27 11.55 10.26
C THR A 254 12.60 11.39 8.92
N THR A 255 11.59 12.20 8.66
CA THR A 255 10.82 12.14 7.43
C THR A 255 11.15 13.31 6.53
N LYS A 256 10.89 13.17 5.25
CA LYS A 256 11.10 14.19 4.25
C LYS A 256 9.77 14.74 3.73
N ASN A 257 9.83 15.89 3.08
CA ASN A 257 8.74 16.40 2.25
C ASN A 257 7.39 16.46 2.99
N SER A 258 7.41 16.94 4.25
CA SER A 258 6.24 17.06 5.12
C SER A 258 5.52 15.75 5.48
N ALA A 259 6.07 14.60 5.19
CA ALA A 259 5.59 13.36 5.79
C ALA A 259 5.84 13.36 7.31
N THR A 260 5.06 12.62 8.05
CA THR A 260 5.25 12.44 9.49
C THR A 260 5.65 11.00 9.81
N PRO A 261 6.46 10.79 10.84
CA PRO A 261 6.77 9.43 11.30
C PRO A 261 5.49 8.71 11.74
N LYS A 262 5.37 7.41 11.45
CA LYS A 262 4.15 6.66 11.75
C LYS A 262 4.41 5.48 12.68
N TYR A 263 5.24 4.53 12.28
CA TYR A 263 5.57 3.35 13.08
C TYR A 263 6.85 2.67 12.57
N TYR A 264 7.29 1.66 13.31
CA TYR A 264 8.34 0.72 12.91
C TYR A 264 7.77 -0.69 12.88
N ASN A 265 8.17 -1.48 11.88
CA ASN A 265 7.98 -2.92 11.87
C ASN A 265 9.31 -3.61 12.16
N ILE A 266 9.34 -4.43 13.18
CA ILE A 266 10.49 -5.23 13.58
C ILE A 266 10.27 -6.65 13.08
N VAL A 267 11.18 -7.14 12.26
CA VAL A 267 11.10 -8.46 11.62
C VAL A 267 12.27 -9.32 12.10
N VAL A 268 11.96 -10.48 12.66
CA VAL A 268 12.92 -11.49 13.06
C VAL A 268 12.40 -12.85 12.59
N GLY A 269 12.98 -13.38 11.53
CA GLY A 269 12.45 -14.56 10.86
C GLY A 269 10.99 -14.36 10.42
N ASN A 270 10.12 -15.19 10.94
CA ASN A 270 8.69 -15.14 10.65
C ASN A 270 7.88 -14.24 11.62
N LYS A 271 8.54 -13.66 12.61
CA LYS A 271 7.88 -12.78 13.59
C LYS A 271 7.93 -11.34 13.11
N ILE A 272 6.77 -10.67 13.13
CA ILE A 272 6.65 -9.25 12.78
C ILE A 272 5.98 -8.56 13.94
N GLU A 273 6.65 -7.58 14.51
CA GLU A 273 6.14 -6.76 15.61
C GLU A 273 6.08 -5.29 15.21
N LYS A 274 4.91 -4.70 15.36
CA LYS A 274 4.71 -3.27 15.11
C LYS A 274 5.00 -2.48 16.36
N LEU A 275 5.70 -1.35 16.19
CA LEU A 275 6.04 -0.41 17.25
C LEU A 275 5.67 1.00 16.78
N ASP A 276 4.65 1.59 17.38
CA ASP A 276 4.20 2.93 17.00
C ASP A 276 5.28 3.98 17.31
N TYR A 277 5.35 4.99 16.46
CA TYR A 277 6.32 6.06 16.64
C TYR A 277 6.06 6.87 17.92
N SER A 278 7.12 7.21 18.62
CA SER A 278 7.13 8.16 19.72
C SER A 278 8.41 8.99 19.67
N THR A 279 8.38 10.21 20.16
CA THR A 279 9.58 11.05 20.28
C THR A 279 10.53 10.56 21.38
N SER A 280 10.00 9.89 22.41
CA SER A 280 10.79 9.22 23.45
C SER A 280 11.38 7.92 22.97
N GLU A 281 12.36 7.38 23.68
CA GLU A 281 12.86 6.04 23.46
C GLU A 281 11.72 5.01 23.48
N ILE A 282 11.75 4.07 22.56
CA ILE A 282 10.78 2.98 22.42
C ILE A 282 11.49 1.66 22.26
N SER A 283 10.91 0.60 22.78
CA SER A 283 11.46 -0.74 22.64
C SER A 283 10.36 -1.79 22.51
N LYS A 284 10.74 -2.92 21.93
CA LYS A 284 9.91 -4.11 21.82
C LYS A 284 10.76 -5.35 22.07
N THR A 285 10.24 -6.28 22.85
CA THR A 285 10.88 -7.57 23.11
C THR A 285 10.20 -8.64 22.27
N ILE A 286 11.01 -9.43 21.57
CA ILE A 286 10.62 -10.60 20.79
C ILE A 286 11.14 -11.82 21.53
N ASN A 287 10.23 -12.59 22.09
CA ASN A 287 10.57 -13.78 22.86
C ASN A 287 10.94 -14.94 21.93
N ASN A 288 11.84 -15.79 22.42
CA ASN A 288 12.24 -17.03 21.74
C ASN A 288 12.64 -16.75 20.29
N MET A 289 13.64 -15.89 20.12
CA MET A 289 14.14 -15.48 18.80
C MET A 289 14.73 -16.67 18.05
N ASP A 290 14.44 -16.76 16.74
CA ASP A 290 14.79 -17.92 15.91
C ASP A 290 15.43 -17.54 14.56
N ASP A 291 16.01 -16.35 14.46
CA ASP A 291 16.71 -15.90 13.25
C ASP A 291 18.00 -15.18 13.62
N ASN A 292 18.98 -15.23 12.73
CA ASN A 292 20.28 -14.58 12.90
C ASN A 292 20.30 -13.12 12.43
N THR A 293 19.17 -12.61 12.02
CA THR A 293 19.03 -11.22 11.59
C THR A 293 17.79 -10.58 12.20
N VAL A 294 17.89 -9.30 12.44
CA VAL A 294 16.75 -8.45 12.76
C VAL A 294 16.71 -7.28 11.80
N THR A 295 15.57 -7.07 11.18
CA THR A 295 15.33 -5.93 10.28
C THR A 295 14.25 -5.04 10.87
N VAL A 296 14.53 -3.75 10.94
CA VAL A 296 13.56 -2.73 11.35
C VAL A 296 13.23 -1.86 10.16
N PHE A 297 11.96 -1.82 9.80
CA PHE A 297 11.41 -0.94 8.77
C PHE A 297 10.81 0.28 9.45
N ALA A 298 11.34 1.45 9.17
CA ALA A 298 10.77 2.72 9.59
C ALA A 298 9.78 3.20 8.52
N VAL A 299 8.52 3.41 8.89
CA VAL A 299 7.43 3.72 7.96
C VAL A 299 6.83 5.08 8.28
N ASP A 300 6.76 5.94 7.27
CA ASP A 300 6.18 7.28 7.36
C ASP A 300 4.66 7.29 7.11
N SER A 301 4.07 8.48 7.18
CA SER A 301 2.63 8.70 6.96
C SER A 301 2.17 8.42 5.53
N ARG A 302 3.06 8.47 4.55
CA ARG A 302 2.80 8.13 3.14
C ARG A 302 2.91 6.64 2.86
N GLY A 303 3.46 5.86 3.80
CA GLY A 303 3.77 4.45 3.61
C GLY A 303 5.14 4.18 2.99
N ASN A 304 5.95 5.24 2.77
CA ASN A 304 7.34 5.06 2.37
C ASN A 304 8.12 4.47 3.53
N GLN A 305 9.10 3.65 3.24
CA GLN A 305 9.83 2.93 4.26
C GLN A 305 11.33 2.92 4.01
N LYS A 306 12.07 2.88 5.11
CA LYS A 306 13.51 2.63 5.14
C LYS A 306 13.80 1.54 6.13
N ASP A 307 14.53 0.56 5.70
CA ASP A 307 14.96 -0.54 6.53
C ASP A 307 16.39 -0.39 7.03
N LYS A 308 16.65 -1.07 8.14
CA LYS A 308 17.98 -1.33 8.66
C LYS A 308 18.00 -2.75 9.19
N THR A 309 19.04 -3.49 8.81
CA THR A 309 19.24 -4.88 9.25
C THR A 309 20.50 -4.97 10.09
N LYS A 310 20.42 -5.75 11.16
CA LYS A 310 21.56 -6.17 11.97
C LYS A 310 21.65 -7.68 12.01
N ALA A 311 22.86 -8.19 11.85
CA ALA A 311 23.19 -9.58 12.16
C ALA A 311 23.33 -9.74 13.67
N LEU A 312 22.86 -10.85 14.18
CA LEU A 312 22.92 -11.23 15.59
C LEU A 312 23.96 -12.34 15.77
N ASP A 313 24.74 -12.25 16.83
CA ASP A 313 25.68 -13.32 17.22
C ASP A 313 24.89 -14.44 17.91
N ILE A 314 24.56 -15.47 17.14
CA ILE A 314 23.72 -16.58 17.59
C ILE A 314 24.56 -17.82 17.89
N VAL A 315 24.30 -18.38 19.05
CA VAL A 315 24.71 -19.73 19.40
C VAL A 315 23.60 -20.69 18.97
N GLU A 316 23.94 -21.56 18.02
CA GLU A 316 23.04 -22.63 17.61
C GLU A 316 22.89 -23.63 18.75
N TYR A 317 21.67 -23.97 19.09
CA TYR A 317 21.37 -24.91 20.14
C TYR A 317 20.27 -25.88 19.66
N SER A 318 20.50 -27.15 19.90
CA SER A 318 19.53 -28.21 19.74
C SER A 318 19.12 -28.76 21.10
N GLU A 319 17.83 -28.99 21.27
CA GLU A 319 17.29 -29.51 22.52
C GLU A 319 17.87 -30.91 22.84
N THR A 320 18.00 -31.16 24.12
CA THR A 320 18.38 -32.48 24.61
C THR A 320 17.24 -33.47 24.36
N VAL A 321 17.59 -34.64 23.86
CA VAL A 321 16.61 -35.67 23.44
C VAL A 321 17.02 -37.04 23.96
N LEU A 322 16.05 -37.72 24.56
CA LEU A 322 16.11 -39.14 24.81
C LEU A 322 15.74 -39.91 23.54
N GLN A 323 16.69 -40.64 22.97
CA GLN A 323 16.47 -41.41 21.74
C GLN A 323 15.87 -42.78 21.98
N SER A 324 16.26 -43.38 23.10
CA SER A 324 15.71 -44.66 23.55
C SER A 324 15.75 -44.76 25.06
N VAL A 325 14.72 -45.33 25.63
CA VAL A 325 14.66 -45.72 27.04
C VAL A 325 14.01 -47.09 27.10
N LYS A 326 14.71 -48.02 27.76
CA LYS A 326 14.22 -49.35 28.04
C LYS A 326 14.40 -49.66 29.53
N ILE A 327 13.36 -50.13 30.17
CA ILE A 327 13.41 -50.55 31.57
C ILE A 327 12.87 -52.00 31.64
N GLU A 328 13.64 -52.87 32.23
CA GLU A 328 13.28 -54.27 32.33
C GLU A 328 13.68 -54.88 33.68
N ARG A 329 13.01 -55.91 34.09
CA ARG A 329 13.43 -56.69 35.25
C ARG A 329 14.62 -57.55 34.90
N LYS A 330 15.58 -57.64 35.80
CA LYS A 330 16.78 -58.49 35.62
C LYS A 330 16.31 -59.95 35.47
N GLU A 331 16.79 -60.63 34.41
CA GLU A 331 16.40 -61.97 34.02
C GLU A 331 14.87 -62.16 33.82
N GLY A 332 14.13 -61.04 33.71
CA GLY A 332 12.67 -61.05 33.56
C GLY A 332 11.88 -61.47 34.80
N VAL A 333 12.54 -61.76 35.90
CA VAL A 333 11.98 -62.11 37.21
C VAL A 333 12.88 -61.48 38.28
N GLY A 334 12.29 -60.87 39.28
CA GLY A 334 13.04 -60.27 40.39
C GLY A 334 12.72 -58.77 40.60
N GLU A 335 13.12 -58.27 41.76
CA GLU A 335 12.89 -56.89 42.17
C GLU A 335 13.95 -55.93 41.62
N THR A 336 15.04 -56.50 41.12
CA THR A 336 16.10 -55.74 40.44
C THR A 336 15.65 -55.30 39.07
N VAL A 337 15.79 -53.99 38.81
CA VAL A 337 15.41 -53.37 37.53
C VAL A 337 16.62 -52.79 36.82
N LEU A 338 16.75 -53.11 35.56
CA LEU A 338 17.80 -52.61 34.67
C LEU A 338 17.26 -51.47 33.79
N ILE A 339 18.09 -50.47 33.58
CA ILE A 339 17.81 -49.37 32.65
C ILE A 339 18.87 -49.35 31.54
N SER A 340 18.40 -49.26 30.32
CA SER A 340 19.18 -48.87 29.15
C SER A 340 18.59 -47.61 28.57
N LEU A 341 19.42 -46.62 28.31
CA LEU A 341 18.98 -45.40 27.66
C LEU A 341 20.06 -44.82 26.74
N SER A 342 19.65 -44.10 25.76
CA SER A 342 20.54 -43.30 24.93
C SER A 342 19.92 -42.00 24.54
N GLY A 343 20.72 -41.00 24.28
CA GLY A 343 20.25 -39.70 23.87
C GLY A 343 21.39 -38.78 23.40
N LYS A 344 20.98 -37.59 23.06
CA LYS A 344 21.87 -36.52 22.58
C LYS A 344 21.58 -35.21 23.30
N TYR A 345 22.63 -34.43 23.49
CA TYR A 345 22.54 -33.04 23.93
C TYR A 345 23.47 -32.19 23.07
N ALA A 346 23.22 -30.92 22.97
CA ALA A 346 24.07 -29.99 22.25
C ALA A 346 25.40 -29.83 23.00
N ASN A 347 26.47 -30.42 22.50
CA ASN A 347 27.81 -30.21 23.05
C ASN A 347 28.43 -28.93 22.54
N ILE A 348 28.02 -27.82 23.14
CA ILE A 348 28.39 -26.46 22.72
C ILE A 348 28.87 -25.64 23.91
N ASN A 349 29.67 -24.61 23.60
CA ASN A 349 30.00 -23.56 24.54
C ASN A 349 29.12 -22.32 24.25
N PHE A 350 28.28 -21.92 25.20
CA PHE A 350 27.43 -20.73 25.06
C PHE A 350 28.24 -19.42 25.12
N GLY A 351 29.42 -19.45 25.72
CA GLY A 351 30.30 -18.33 25.97
C GLY A 351 30.88 -18.35 27.37
N ALA A 352 30.10 -18.00 28.38
CA ALA A 352 30.55 -18.09 29.79
C ALA A 352 30.47 -19.52 30.33
N LYS A 353 29.58 -20.35 29.81
CA LYS A 353 29.40 -21.74 30.21
C LYS A 353 29.32 -22.69 29.02
N ALA A 354 29.88 -23.88 29.17
CA ALA A 354 29.59 -24.99 28.29
C ALA A 354 28.23 -25.62 28.65
N ASN A 355 27.52 -26.12 27.65
CA ASN A 355 26.33 -26.93 27.89
C ASN A 355 26.74 -28.27 28.49
N THR A 356 26.02 -28.70 29.49
CA THR A 356 26.29 -29.98 30.18
C THR A 356 24.97 -30.65 30.54
N VAL A 357 24.96 -31.98 30.52
CA VAL A 357 23.84 -32.71 31.10
C VAL A 357 23.80 -32.48 32.60
N LYS A 358 22.78 -31.77 33.08
CA LYS A 358 22.59 -31.41 34.50
C LYS A 358 22.15 -32.60 35.33
N SER A 359 21.08 -33.25 34.87
CA SER A 359 20.51 -34.40 35.55
C SER A 359 19.95 -35.41 34.56
N ILE A 360 19.99 -36.67 34.96
CA ILE A 360 19.24 -37.74 34.33
C ILE A 360 18.52 -38.44 35.48
N GLN A 361 17.22 -38.33 35.49
CA GLN A 361 16.35 -38.74 36.61
C GLN A 361 15.23 -39.64 36.12
N PHE A 362 14.72 -40.47 37.00
CA PHE A 362 13.44 -41.14 36.77
C PHE A 362 12.51 -40.96 37.96
N ARG A 363 11.24 -41.14 37.71
CA ARG A 363 10.22 -41.32 38.75
C ARG A 363 9.27 -42.44 38.37
N LYS A 364 8.68 -43.04 39.37
CA LYS A 364 7.77 -44.17 39.15
C LYS A 364 6.50 -44.05 39.95
N LYS A 365 5.47 -44.71 39.49
CA LYS A 365 4.26 -45.04 40.25
C LYS A 365 3.81 -46.45 39.91
N SER A 366 3.18 -47.18 40.85
CA SER A 366 2.46 -48.37 40.48
C SER A 366 1.25 -48.00 39.61
N LYS A 367 0.76 -48.90 38.76
CA LYS A 367 -0.41 -48.62 37.93
C LYS A 367 -1.72 -48.40 38.76
N THR A 368 -1.68 -48.74 40.03
CA THR A 368 -2.78 -48.53 40.97
C THR A 368 -2.71 -47.18 41.67
N GLU A 369 -1.59 -46.48 41.58
CA GLU A 369 -1.40 -45.14 42.14
C GLU A 369 -1.74 -44.05 41.09
N ASN A 370 -2.30 -42.94 41.57
CA ASN A 370 -2.64 -41.81 40.68
C ASN A 370 -1.45 -40.89 40.43
N GLU A 371 -0.55 -40.72 41.43
CA GLU A 371 0.51 -39.76 41.39
C GLU A 371 1.89 -40.45 41.32
N PHE A 372 2.82 -39.83 40.59
CA PHE A 372 4.20 -40.26 40.57
C PHE A 372 4.92 -39.89 41.87
N GLY A 373 5.85 -40.73 42.27
CA GLY A 373 6.80 -40.42 43.34
C GLY A 373 7.80 -39.32 42.94
N SER A 374 8.68 -39.01 43.88
CA SER A 374 9.74 -38.03 43.65
C SER A 374 10.74 -38.50 42.58
N TRP A 375 11.35 -37.52 41.89
CA TRP A 375 12.44 -37.77 40.94
C TRP A 375 13.67 -38.33 41.66
N VAL A 376 14.27 -39.35 41.09
CA VAL A 376 15.47 -40.02 41.58
C VAL A 376 16.60 -39.85 40.57
N GLU A 377 17.75 -39.36 41.02
CA GLU A 377 18.92 -39.12 40.16
C GLU A 377 19.58 -40.44 39.76
N ILE A 378 19.84 -40.64 38.48
CA ILE A 378 20.51 -41.81 37.89
C ILE A 378 21.65 -41.43 36.93
N LYS A 379 22.06 -40.16 36.89
CA LYS A 379 23.14 -39.70 36.04
C LYS A 379 24.45 -40.47 36.23
N GLN A 380 24.72 -40.93 37.46
CA GLN A 380 25.90 -41.76 37.77
C GLN A 380 25.94 -43.11 37.07
N LEU A 381 24.79 -43.60 36.55
CA LEU A 381 24.70 -44.83 35.78
C LEU A 381 24.98 -44.61 34.30
N VAL A 382 25.02 -43.37 33.85
CA VAL A 382 25.06 -42.99 32.44
C VAL A 382 26.44 -42.47 32.07
N THR A 383 26.99 -43.00 30.99
CA THR A 383 28.21 -42.47 30.38
C THR A 383 27.87 -41.29 29.50
N ILE A 384 28.48 -40.14 29.77
CA ILE A 384 28.30 -38.91 28.96
C ILE A 384 29.57 -38.75 28.11
N ASN A 385 29.38 -38.77 26.78
CA ASN A 385 30.45 -38.49 25.83
C ASN A 385 30.40 -37.01 25.43
N THR A 386 31.33 -36.23 25.94
CA THR A 386 31.43 -34.80 25.70
C THR A 386 32.02 -34.43 24.34
N GLU A 387 32.63 -35.39 23.60
CA GLU A 387 33.18 -35.10 22.27
C GLU A 387 32.10 -34.99 21.22
N ASN A 388 31.09 -35.86 21.28
CA ASN A 388 30.02 -35.93 20.27
C ASN A 388 28.63 -35.64 20.83
N GLY A 389 28.52 -35.19 22.08
CA GLY A 389 27.26 -34.75 22.68
C GLY A 389 26.23 -35.87 22.84
N THR A 390 26.71 -37.07 23.23
CA THR A 390 25.82 -38.20 23.46
C THR A 390 25.89 -38.67 24.91
N PHE A 391 24.85 -39.32 25.34
CA PHE A 391 24.85 -40.01 26.63
C PHE A 391 24.13 -41.36 26.46
N SER A 392 24.65 -42.38 27.19
CA SER A 392 24.07 -43.71 27.15
C SER A 392 24.44 -44.55 28.37
N CYS A 393 23.60 -45.49 28.66
CA CYS A 393 23.91 -46.63 29.48
C CYS A 393 23.21 -47.87 28.91
N ASP A 394 23.81 -49.01 29.18
CA ASP A 394 23.23 -50.30 28.80
C ASP A 394 23.13 -51.20 30.03
N SER A 395 21.96 -51.73 30.27
CA SER A 395 21.62 -52.72 31.29
C SER A 395 22.20 -52.39 32.70
N LYS A 396 22.10 -51.09 33.08
CA LYS A 396 22.54 -50.62 34.40
C LYS A 396 21.50 -50.83 35.46
N GLU A 397 21.86 -51.36 36.60
CA GLU A 397 20.99 -51.63 37.73
C GLU A 397 20.55 -50.31 38.42
N ILE A 398 19.27 -50.11 38.59
CA ILE A 398 18.69 -49.02 39.40
C ILE A 398 18.75 -49.45 40.88
N THR A 399 19.68 -48.90 41.63
CA THR A 399 19.89 -49.18 43.06
C THR A 399 19.12 -48.22 43.96
N GLY A 400 18.82 -48.67 45.22
CA GLY A 400 18.14 -47.81 46.21
C GLY A 400 16.65 -47.56 45.93
N GLN A 401 16.05 -48.30 45.01
CA GLN A 401 14.62 -48.28 44.72
C GLN A 401 14.03 -49.67 44.71
N THR A 402 12.85 -49.83 45.32
CA THR A 402 12.11 -51.11 45.36
C THR A 402 11.12 -51.23 44.22
N PHE A 403 11.16 -52.33 43.49
CA PHE A 403 10.22 -52.69 42.42
C PHE A 403 9.55 -54.03 42.72
N THR A 404 8.48 -53.98 43.48
CA THR A 404 7.78 -55.17 43.97
C THR A 404 7.38 -56.12 42.84
N LEU A 405 7.65 -57.41 43.01
CA LEU A 405 7.23 -58.46 42.09
C LEU A 405 5.67 -58.51 42.02
N GLY A 406 5.18 -58.76 40.82
CA GLY A 406 3.72 -58.76 40.58
C GLY A 406 3.10 -57.38 40.43
N THR A 407 3.89 -56.31 40.60
CA THR A 407 3.42 -54.94 40.44
C THR A 407 3.95 -54.36 39.14
N GLU A 408 3.06 -53.76 38.36
CA GLU A 408 3.38 -52.97 37.16
C GLU A 408 3.63 -51.50 37.55
N TYR A 409 4.59 -50.88 36.89
CA TYR A 409 4.91 -49.47 37.12
C TYR A 409 4.86 -48.69 35.85
N ASP A 410 4.30 -47.51 35.92
CA ASP A 410 4.55 -46.43 34.97
C ASP A 410 5.77 -45.65 35.45
N ILE A 411 6.70 -45.45 34.55
CA ILE A 411 7.99 -44.78 34.84
C ILE A 411 8.19 -43.68 33.85
N GLU A 412 8.63 -42.54 34.31
CA GLU A 412 9.12 -41.47 33.48
C GLU A 412 10.61 -41.28 33.67
N VAL A 413 11.35 -41.18 32.58
CA VAL A 413 12.78 -40.85 32.58
C VAL A 413 12.97 -39.49 31.98
N GLN A 414 13.69 -38.63 32.68
CA GLN A 414 13.92 -37.26 32.26
C GLN A 414 15.42 -36.99 32.18
N VAL A 415 15.83 -36.34 31.10
CA VAL A 415 17.16 -35.72 30.98
C VAL A 415 17.00 -34.21 30.97
N LYS A 416 17.91 -33.51 31.61
CA LYS A 416 18.00 -32.02 31.58
C LYS A 416 19.42 -31.60 31.26
N ASP A 417 19.53 -30.60 30.42
CA ASP A 417 20.77 -29.83 30.23
C ASP A 417 20.65 -28.42 30.84
N GLU A 418 21.45 -27.46 30.37
CA GLU A 418 21.39 -26.07 30.86
C GLU A 418 20.08 -25.33 30.47
N LEU A 419 19.40 -25.74 29.38
CA LEU A 419 18.28 -25.01 28.80
C LEU A 419 17.03 -25.85 28.61
N SER A 420 17.16 -27.10 28.24
CA SER A 420 16.03 -27.96 27.88
C SER A 420 15.92 -29.20 28.74
N SER A 421 14.79 -29.84 28.65
CA SER A 421 14.57 -31.17 29.22
C SER A 421 13.71 -32.00 28.31
N ASP A 422 13.97 -33.28 28.27
CA ASP A 422 13.14 -34.27 27.59
C ASP A 422 12.72 -35.36 28.57
N THR A 423 11.52 -35.89 28.41
CA THR A 423 10.92 -36.86 29.31
C THR A 423 10.23 -37.95 28.51
N GLU A 424 10.69 -39.19 28.68
CA GLU A 424 10.10 -40.35 28.04
C GLU A 424 9.37 -41.25 29.06
N PRO A 425 8.09 -41.57 28.82
CA PRO A 425 7.35 -42.52 29.62
C PRO A 425 7.64 -43.96 29.17
N VAL A 426 7.89 -44.79 30.11
CA VAL A 426 8.07 -46.23 29.91
C VAL A 426 7.28 -47.00 30.94
N SER A 427 6.95 -48.25 30.64
CA SER A 427 6.28 -49.12 31.60
C SER A 427 7.12 -50.33 31.96
N LEU A 428 7.10 -50.67 33.23
CA LEU A 428 7.71 -51.89 33.73
C LEU A 428 6.63 -52.88 34.10
N ASN A 429 6.64 -54.03 33.47
CA ASN A 429 5.69 -55.12 33.75
C ASN A 429 5.99 -55.88 35.05
N SER A 430 5.02 -56.65 35.53
CA SER A 430 5.10 -57.42 36.77
C SER A 430 6.04 -58.65 36.67
N GLY A 431 6.44 -59.06 35.46
CA GLY A 431 7.34 -60.21 35.18
C GLY A 431 7.38 -60.53 33.68
N LYS A 432 7.92 -61.68 33.28
CA LYS A 432 7.95 -62.12 31.88
C LYS A 432 6.54 -62.28 31.30
N VAL A 433 6.10 -61.34 30.50
CA VAL A 433 4.84 -61.43 29.77
C VAL A 433 5.14 -61.34 28.28
N LEU A 434 5.05 -62.44 27.56
CA LEU A 434 5.24 -62.51 26.12
C LEU A 434 4.05 -61.90 25.37
N LEU A 435 2.86 -62.08 25.93
CA LEU A 435 1.61 -61.58 25.37
C LEU A 435 0.65 -61.19 26.50
N SER A 436 0.14 -59.98 26.47
CA SER A 436 -0.90 -59.49 27.35
C SER A 436 -2.13 -59.10 26.53
N ALA A 437 -3.30 -59.54 26.94
CA ALA A 437 -4.55 -59.17 26.32
C ALA A 437 -5.52 -58.61 27.38
N LEU A 438 -6.11 -57.47 27.11
CA LEU A 438 -7.16 -56.89 27.96
C LEU A 438 -8.49 -56.92 27.22
N LYS A 439 -9.49 -57.58 27.84
CA LYS A 439 -10.82 -57.79 27.23
C LYS A 439 -11.41 -56.46 26.77
N ASN A 440 -11.84 -56.39 25.51
CA ASN A 440 -12.43 -55.21 24.85
C ASN A 440 -11.53 -53.99 24.74
N LYS A 441 -10.23 -54.11 24.98
CA LYS A 441 -9.26 -53.00 24.88
C LYS A 441 -8.21 -53.26 23.81
N GLY A 442 -7.50 -54.40 23.87
CA GLY A 442 -6.48 -54.75 22.90
C GLY A 442 -5.47 -55.76 23.38
N ILE A 443 -4.43 -55.90 22.57
CA ILE A 443 -3.30 -56.85 22.78
C ILE A 443 -2.02 -56.06 22.88
N SER A 444 -1.16 -56.46 23.86
CA SER A 444 0.21 -55.99 23.95
C SER A 444 1.17 -57.17 23.78
N VAL A 445 2.16 -57.03 22.89
CA VAL A 445 3.20 -58.02 22.66
C VAL A 445 4.51 -57.51 23.28
N GLY A 446 5.18 -58.36 24.07
CA GLY A 446 6.38 -57.97 24.78
C GLY A 446 6.16 -57.18 26.07
N GLY A 447 4.91 -57.01 26.50
CA GLY A 447 4.58 -56.29 27.73
C GLY A 447 3.13 -56.45 28.14
N ILE A 448 2.76 -55.91 29.31
CA ILE A 448 1.35 -55.85 29.75
C ILE A 448 0.64 -54.72 29.02
N TYR A 449 -0.62 -54.97 28.59
CA TYR A 449 -1.42 -53.97 27.93
C TYR A 449 -1.64 -52.75 28.84
N ASN A 450 -1.26 -51.57 28.34
CA ASN A 450 -1.39 -50.30 29.06
C ASN A 450 -2.61 -49.51 28.57
N GLU A 451 -3.64 -49.42 29.40
CA GLU A 451 -4.87 -48.69 29.05
C GLU A 451 -4.65 -47.19 28.78
N LYS A 452 -3.67 -46.57 29.44
CA LYS A 452 -3.39 -45.14 29.26
C LYS A 452 -2.78 -44.81 27.89
N LEU A 453 -2.08 -45.77 27.28
CA LEU A 453 -1.57 -45.61 25.93
C LEU A 453 -2.64 -45.81 24.85
N GLY A 454 -3.75 -46.47 25.20
CA GLY A 454 -4.84 -46.74 24.27
C GLY A 454 -4.43 -47.62 23.08
N GLY A 455 -5.36 -47.74 22.12
CA GLY A 455 -5.16 -48.48 20.87
C GLY A 455 -5.32 -49.99 20.99
N PRO A 456 -5.77 -50.67 19.92
CA PRO A 456 -6.07 -52.11 19.93
C PRO A 456 -4.82 -52.98 19.90
N LEU A 457 -3.67 -52.44 19.48
CA LEU A 457 -2.39 -53.14 19.42
C LEU A 457 -1.27 -52.25 19.99
N GLN A 458 -0.56 -52.79 20.97
CA GLN A 458 0.64 -52.17 21.54
C GLN A 458 1.84 -53.12 21.30
N LEU A 459 2.97 -52.53 20.95
CA LEU A 459 4.23 -53.22 20.75
C LEU A 459 5.31 -52.56 21.61
N ASP A 460 5.98 -53.32 22.48
CA ASP A 460 6.98 -52.79 23.43
C ASP A 460 6.46 -51.54 24.20
N ASN A 461 5.24 -51.62 24.73
CA ASN A 461 4.58 -50.53 25.47
C ASN A 461 4.37 -49.24 24.69
N LYS A 462 4.25 -49.30 23.38
CA LYS A 462 3.86 -48.16 22.51
C LYS A 462 2.57 -48.50 21.80
N ASN A 463 1.65 -47.53 21.74
CA ASN A 463 0.50 -47.64 20.85
C ASN A 463 1.00 -47.61 19.40
N VAL A 464 0.77 -48.70 18.67
CA VAL A 464 1.24 -48.82 17.28
C VAL A 464 0.66 -47.75 16.37
N ILE A 465 -0.62 -47.39 16.60
CA ILE A 465 -1.29 -46.34 15.81
C ILE A 465 -0.66 -44.98 16.08
N ASP A 466 -0.43 -44.63 17.35
CA ASP A 466 0.20 -43.35 17.71
C ASP A 466 1.66 -43.27 17.25
N TRP A 467 2.40 -44.40 17.31
CA TRP A 467 3.76 -44.49 16.80
C TRP A 467 3.80 -44.29 15.27
N ILE A 468 2.84 -44.85 14.53
CA ILE A 468 2.73 -44.62 13.07
C ILE A 468 2.37 -43.16 12.78
N ASN A 469 1.39 -42.60 13.51
CA ASN A 469 0.95 -41.21 13.33
C ASN A 469 2.03 -40.19 13.72
N GLY A 470 2.84 -40.47 14.75
CA GLY A 470 3.96 -39.61 15.14
C GLY A 470 5.16 -39.64 14.18
N LYS A 471 5.19 -40.63 13.27
CA LYS A 471 6.15 -40.69 12.16
C LYS A 471 5.71 -39.95 10.90
N GLN A 472 4.43 -39.54 10.84
CA GLN A 472 3.98 -38.70 9.74
C GLN A 472 4.59 -37.30 9.94
N ASP A 473 5.38 -36.88 8.95
CA ASP A 473 5.86 -35.50 8.85
C ASP A 473 4.70 -34.53 9.11
N LYS A 474 4.97 -33.46 9.86
CA LYS A 474 3.99 -32.37 10.05
C LYS A 474 3.38 -32.04 8.70
N GLN A 475 2.12 -32.32 8.55
CA GLN A 475 1.45 -32.17 7.26
C GLN A 475 1.44 -30.68 6.88
N LYS A 476 2.19 -30.32 5.85
CA LYS A 476 2.12 -28.98 5.31
C LYS A 476 0.71 -28.71 4.80
N HIS A 477 0.13 -27.61 5.27
CA HIS A 477 -1.17 -27.14 4.79
C HIS A 477 -0.94 -26.00 3.82
N ILE A 478 -0.97 -26.30 2.53
CA ILE A 478 -0.78 -25.33 1.45
C ILE A 478 -1.98 -25.42 0.51
N LEU A 479 -2.51 -24.29 0.12
CA LEU A 479 -3.47 -24.18 -0.96
C LEU A 479 -2.99 -23.13 -1.96
N LYS A 480 -2.87 -23.53 -3.23
CA LYS A 480 -2.57 -22.66 -4.36
C LYS A 480 -3.76 -22.65 -5.32
N ALA A 481 -4.22 -21.46 -5.66
CA ALA A 481 -5.23 -21.23 -6.68
C ALA A 481 -4.60 -20.47 -7.85
N ILE A 482 -5.02 -20.79 -9.06
CA ILE A 482 -4.55 -20.13 -10.28
C ILE A 482 -5.74 -19.57 -11.06
N LEU A 483 -5.49 -18.70 -12.02
CA LEU A 483 -6.52 -18.15 -12.89
C LEU A 483 -7.38 -19.27 -13.50
N ALA A 484 -8.69 -19.09 -13.51
CA ALA A 484 -9.63 -20.10 -13.98
C ALA A 484 -9.40 -20.41 -15.45
N ASP A 485 -9.34 -19.38 -16.29
CA ASP A 485 -9.15 -19.50 -17.74
C ASP A 485 -8.11 -18.50 -18.23
N ASP A 486 -7.37 -18.85 -19.31
CA ASP A 486 -6.43 -17.94 -19.95
C ASP A 486 -7.19 -16.80 -20.66
N ASN A 487 -6.56 -15.62 -20.70
CA ASN A 487 -7.17 -14.40 -21.23
C ASN A 487 -8.49 -13.96 -20.54
N THR A 488 -8.71 -14.37 -19.30
CA THR A 488 -9.83 -13.86 -18.49
C THR A 488 -9.81 -12.34 -18.50
N THR A 489 -10.93 -11.72 -18.88
CA THR A 489 -11.10 -10.27 -18.85
C THR A 489 -11.64 -9.80 -17.50
N ILE A 490 -11.09 -8.69 -17.01
CA ILE A 490 -11.59 -7.98 -15.82
C ILE A 490 -11.84 -6.53 -16.22
N THR A 491 -13.02 -6.02 -15.87
CA THR A 491 -13.41 -4.62 -16.11
C THR A 491 -13.77 -3.97 -14.78
N SER A 492 -13.22 -2.80 -14.51
CA SER A 492 -13.58 -2.02 -13.33
C SER A 492 -14.94 -1.34 -13.52
N SER A 493 -15.73 -1.29 -12.46
CA SER A 493 -17.04 -0.62 -12.47
C SER A 493 -16.97 0.86 -12.07
N LYS A 494 -15.94 1.26 -11.36
CA LYS A 494 -15.65 2.63 -10.91
C LYS A 494 -14.13 2.82 -10.76
N ASP A 495 -13.69 4.05 -10.69
CA ASP A 495 -12.28 4.37 -10.45
C ASP A 495 -11.81 3.79 -9.10
N TYR A 496 -10.57 3.30 -9.08
CA TYR A 496 -9.96 2.62 -7.93
C TYR A 496 -10.73 1.40 -7.41
N ASP A 497 -11.53 0.76 -8.25
CA ASP A 497 -12.24 -0.46 -7.88
C ASP A 497 -11.28 -1.66 -7.85
N ALA A 498 -11.35 -2.42 -6.76
CA ALA A 498 -10.58 -3.65 -6.58
C ALA A 498 -11.42 -4.85 -7.03
N VAL A 499 -11.24 -5.27 -8.27
CA VAL A 499 -12.00 -6.36 -8.87
C VAL A 499 -11.40 -7.71 -8.49
N LEU A 500 -12.23 -8.62 -7.96
CA LEU A 500 -11.81 -9.97 -7.59
C LEU A 500 -11.31 -10.76 -8.81
N VAL A 501 -10.10 -11.33 -8.69
CA VAL A 501 -9.54 -12.20 -9.72
C VAL A 501 -10.24 -13.57 -9.69
N PRO A 502 -10.81 -14.05 -10.79
CA PRO A 502 -11.49 -15.35 -10.83
C PRO A 502 -10.48 -16.49 -10.82
N LEU A 503 -10.20 -17.04 -9.66
CA LEU A 503 -9.29 -18.15 -9.43
C LEU A 503 -10.03 -19.47 -9.31
N LYS A 504 -9.32 -20.58 -9.57
CA LYS A 504 -9.73 -21.96 -9.24
C LYS A 504 -8.62 -22.67 -8.46
N GLN A 505 -9.00 -23.63 -7.64
CA GLN A 505 -8.05 -24.45 -6.91
C GLN A 505 -7.14 -25.22 -7.89
N TYR A 506 -5.82 -25.17 -7.65
CA TYR A 506 -4.82 -25.88 -8.45
C TYR A 506 -4.12 -26.95 -7.63
N ILE A 507 -3.57 -26.61 -6.49
CA ILE A 507 -2.89 -27.52 -5.57
C ILE A 507 -3.51 -27.35 -4.19
N LYS A 508 -3.78 -28.46 -3.51
CA LYS A 508 -4.16 -28.49 -2.09
C LYS A 508 -3.38 -29.58 -1.38
N MET A 509 -2.69 -29.22 -0.31
CA MET A 509 -2.04 -30.13 0.62
C MET A 509 -2.62 -29.88 2.02
N GLY A 510 -2.98 -30.94 2.72
CA GLY A 510 -3.62 -30.84 4.02
C GLY A 510 -5.08 -30.42 3.99
N ASN A 511 -5.69 -30.24 5.17
CA ASN A 511 -7.13 -29.98 5.34
C ASN A 511 -7.48 -28.66 6.03
N LYS A 512 -6.49 -27.89 6.50
CA LYS A 512 -6.70 -26.62 7.20
C LYS A 512 -7.07 -25.43 6.29
N LEU A 513 -7.02 -25.62 4.99
CA LEU A 513 -7.42 -24.63 4.00
C LEU A 513 -8.44 -25.24 3.04
N SER A 514 -9.39 -24.46 2.58
CA SER A 514 -10.35 -24.84 1.55
C SER A 514 -10.50 -23.73 0.51
N PHE A 515 -11.15 -24.06 -0.61
CA PHE A 515 -11.36 -23.08 -1.70
C PHE A 515 -12.86 -22.98 -2.00
N SER A 516 -13.37 -21.75 -2.01
CA SER A 516 -14.77 -21.46 -2.30
C SER A 516 -14.93 -20.08 -2.93
N ASN A 517 -15.76 -19.97 -3.95
CA ASN A 517 -16.13 -18.70 -4.60
C ASN A 517 -14.92 -17.82 -4.99
N GLY A 518 -13.86 -18.41 -5.56
CA GLY A 518 -12.66 -17.69 -5.96
C GLY A 518 -11.73 -17.27 -4.82
N LYS A 519 -11.99 -17.70 -3.59
CA LYS A 519 -11.23 -17.34 -2.38
C LYS A 519 -10.72 -18.58 -1.66
N ILE A 520 -9.60 -18.45 -0.96
CA ILE A 520 -9.08 -19.46 -0.04
C ILE A 520 -9.68 -19.19 1.34
N VAL A 521 -10.28 -20.19 1.95
CA VAL A 521 -10.94 -20.12 3.26
C VAL A 521 -10.07 -20.79 4.30
N VAL A 522 -9.84 -20.11 5.40
CA VAL A 522 -9.03 -20.56 6.54
C VAL A 522 -9.88 -21.45 7.45
N GLY A 523 -9.37 -22.64 7.76
CA GLY A 523 -10.02 -23.60 8.67
C GLY A 523 -9.74 -23.34 10.15
N SER A 524 -10.25 -24.22 11.00
CA SER A 524 -10.06 -24.14 12.44
C SER A 524 -8.62 -24.44 12.86
N GLY A 525 -8.16 -23.82 13.95
CA GLY A 525 -6.83 -24.04 14.52
C GLY A 525 -5.67 -23.45 13.71
N VAL A 526 -5.95 -22.49 12.82
CA VAL A 526 -4.94 -21.71 12.09
C VAL A 526 -4.87 -20.32 12.70
N ASN A 527 -3.71 -19.92 13.15
CA ASN A 527 -3.48 -18.59 13.75
C ASN A 527 -2.71 -17.67 12.81
N TYR A 528 -1.85 -18.23 11.96
CA TYR A 528 -1.03 -17.47 11.01
C TYR A 528 -1.00 -18.14 9.64
N ILE A 529 -0.99 -17.33 8.61
CA ILE A 529 -0.80 -17.78 7.23
C ILE A 529 0.26 -16.94 6.54
N ARG A 530 1.01 -17.58 5.63
CA ARG A 530 1.85 -16.89 4.66
C ARG A 530 1.11 -16.78 3.35
N ILE A 531 1.05 -15.58 2.79
CA ILE A 531 0.36 -15.31 1.52
C ILE A 531 1.40 -14.90 0.49
N SER A 532 1.35 -15.53 -0.67
CA SER A 532 2.06 -15.11 -1.88
C SER A 532 1.06 -15.02 -3.03
N ALA A 533 1.09 -13.94 -3.78
CA ALA A 533 0.22 -13.77 -4.92
C ALA A 533 0.94 -13.08 -6.08
N GLN A 534 0.49 -13.37 -7.28
CA GLN A 534 0.96 -12.73 -8.49
C GLN A 534 -0.21 -12.55 -9.46
N VAL A 535 -0.23 -11.42 -10.13
CA VAL A 535 -1.15 -11.16 -11.24
C VAL A 535 -0.33 -10.70 -12.44
N MET A 536 -0.49 -11.40 -13.57
CA MET A 536 0.10 -11.07 -14.85
C MET A 536 -0.98 -10.70 -15.86
N MET A 537 -0.78 -9.62 -16.55
CA MET A 537 -1.71 -9.11 -17.56
C MET A 537 -1.12 -9.26 -18.95
N SER A 538 -1.95 -9.67 -19.90
CA SER A 538 -1.56 -9.92 -21.29
C SER A 538 -2.07 -8.87 -22.28
N TYR A 539 -3.00 -8.03 -21.84
CA TYR A 539 -3.51 -6.93 -22.64
C TYR A 539 -3.72 -5.71 -21.74
N ILE A 540 -3.15 -4.60 -22.13
CA ILE A 540 -3.16 -3.35 -21.40
C ILE A 540 -3.65 -2.25 -22.34
N PRO A 541 -4.90 -1.80 -22.23
CA PRO A 541 -5.45 -0.78 -23.12
C PRO A 541 -4.76 0.59 -22.90
N SER A 542 -4.75 1.41 -23.95
CA SER A 542 -4.13 2.75 -23.89
C SER A 542 -4.81 3.70 -22.92
N SER A 543 -6.07 3.44 -22.57
CA SER A 543 -6.85 4.20 -21.58
C SER A 543 -6.44 3.96 -20.13
N LEU A 544 -5.68 2.89 -19.85
CA LEU A 544 -5.27 2.56 -18.50
C LEU A 544 -4.34 3.62 -17.92
N ARG A 545 -4.66 4.14 -16.74
CA ARG A 545 -3.83 5.09 -15.98
C ARG A 545 -3.08 4.39 -14.86
N THR A 546 -3.82 3.74 -14.00
CA THR A 546 -3.26 3.04 -12.83
C THR A 546 -3.80 1.63 -12.76
N MET A 547 -2.95 0.70 -12.37
CA MET A 547 -3.33 -0.68 -12.11
C MET A 547 -2.44 -1.29 -11.04
N GLY A 548 -2.88 -2.38 -10.45
CA GLY A 548 -2.10 -3.07 -9.45
C GLY A 548 -2.77 -4.32 -8.91
N LEU A 549 -2.06 -4.99 -8.01
CA LEU A 549 -2.53 -6.15 -7.27
C LEU A 549 -2.87 -5.73 -5.82
N ALA A 550 -3.99 -6.17 -5.32
CA ALA A 550 -4.32 -6.10 -3.90
C ALA A 550 -4.67 -7.48 -3.34
N VAL A 551 -4.23 -7.74 -2.13
CA VAL A 551 -4.60 -8.93 -1.37
C VAL A 551 -5.52 -8.51 -0.23
N TYR A 552 -6.61 -9.25 -0.06
CA TYR A 552 -7.60 -9.04 0.99
C TYR A 552 -7.65 -10.24 1.91
N ILE A 553 -7.75 -10.01 3.21
CA ILE A 553 -8.19 -10.99 4.19
C ILE A 553 -9.59 -10.58 4.65
N THR A 554 -10.56 -11.43 4.40
CA THR A 554 -11.99 -11.16 4.58
C THR A 554 -12.41 -9.91 3.79
N ASN A 555 -12.61 -8.78 4.42
CA ASN A 555 -12.97 -7.52 3.74
C ASN A 555 -11.91 -6.43 3.92
N SER A 556 -10.77 -6.77 4.52
CA SER A 556 -9.67 -5.82 4.77
C SER A 556 -8.55 -6.02 3.77
N GLN A 557 -8.17 -4.94 3.09
CA GLN A 557 -6.99 -4.94 2.23
C GLN A 557 -5.74 -4.99 3.09
N VAL A 558 -4.94 -6.05 2.93
CA VAL A 558 -3.73 -6.28 3.72
C VAL A 558 -2.45 -5.99 2.95
N TYR A 559 -2.54 -5.94 1.62
CA TYR A 559 -1.41 -5.62 0.75
C TYR A 559 -1.88 -4.99 -0.56
N THR A 560 -1.13 -3.99 -1.04
CA THR A 560 -1.25 -3.46 -2.41
C THR A 560 0.11 -3.27 -3.04
N ASN A 561 0.18 -3.55 -4.33
CA ASN A 561 1.29 -3.20 -5.20
C ASN A 561 0.70 -2.62 -6.48
N TYR A 562 0.88 -1.34 -6.71
CA TYR A 562 0.36 -0.67 -7.89
C TYR A 562 1.43 0.22 -8.53
N GLY A 563 1.25 0.50 -9.81
CA GLY A 563 2.12 1.37 -10.58
C GLY A 563 1.37 2.04 -11.73
N ILE A 564 2.02 3.02 -12.31
CA ILE A 564 1.53 3.71 -13.52
C ILE A 564 1.92 2.86 -14.73
N ARG A 565 1.12 2.93 -15.78
CA ARG A 565 1.37 2.25 -17.05
C ARG A 565 2.81 2.49 -17.56
N THR A 566 3.52 1.41 -17.83
CA THR A 566 4.76 1.40 -18.62
C THR A 566 4.44 0.95 -20.05
N SER A 567 5.30 1.20 -20.99
CA SER A 567 5.11 0.88 -22.43
C SER A 567 5.19 -0.61 -22.78
N SER A 568 5.18 -1.52 -21.81
CA SER A 568 5.31 -2.96 -22.04
C SER A 568 3.96 -3.63 -22.28
N ASP A 569 3.91 -4.61 -23.18
CA ASP A 569 2.72 -5.40 -23.48
C ASP A 569 2.30 -6.34 -22.34
N PHE A 570 3.15 -6.49 -21.33
CA PHE A 570 2.91 -7.35 -20.18
C PHE A 570 3.32 -6.64 -18.90
N LEU A 571 2.45 -6.68 -17.88
CA LEU A 571 2.76 -6.21 -16.54
C LEU A 571 2.52 -7.33 -15.52
N THR A 572 3.44 -7.44 -14.57
CA THR A 572 3.35 -8.40 -13.47
C THR A 572 3.43 -7.68 -12.13
N TYR A 573 2.44 -7.91 -11.29
CA TYR A 573 2.41 -7.42 -9.91
C TYR A 573 2.51 -8.58 -8.94
N ASN A 574 3.37 -8.46 -7.95
CA ASN A 574 3.65 -9.50 -6.98
C ASN A 574 3.33 -9.03 -5.55
N ALA A 575 2.74 -9.92 -4.78
CA ALA A 575 2.74 -9.87 -3.31
C ALA A 575 3.74 -10.92 -2.83
N PRO A 576 4.84 -10.52 -2.17
CA PRO A 576 5.82 -11.45 -1.62
C PRO A 576 5.20 -12.27 -0.48
N GLY A 577 5.84 -13.37 -0.10
CA GLY A 577 5.38 -14.25 0.97
C GLY A 577 5.32 -13.55 2.33
N MET A 578 4.23 -12.87 2.63
CA MET A 578 4.00 -12.15 3.88
C MET A 578 3.13 -12.96 4.83
N ILE A 579 3.38 -12.79 6.14
CA ILE A 579 2.68 -13.51 7.20
C ILE A 579 1.63 -12.61 7.84
N PHE A 580 0.43 -13.14 8.01
CA PHE A 580 -0.70 -12.44 8.61
C PHE A 580 -1.37 -13.30 9.69
N PRO A 581 -1.81 -12.68 10.78
CA PRO A 581 -2.70 -13.33 11.74
C PRO A 581 -4.08 -13.54 11.11
N VAL A 582 -4.68 -14.69 11.38
CA VAL A 582 -6.01 -15.06 10.85
C VAL A 582 -6.79 -15.86 11.88
N LYS A 583 -8.09 -16.04 11.64
CA LYS A 583 -8.99 -16.91 12.39
C LYS A 583 -9.80 -17.79 11.45
N ALA A 584 -10.38 -18.83 11.98
CA ALA A 584 -11.27 -19.71 11.22
C ALA A 584 -12.41 -18.93 10.56
N GLY A 585 -12.66 -19.22 9.30
CA GLY A 585 -13.64 -18.53 8.46
C GLY A 585 -13.11 -17.32 7.71
N ASP A 586 -11.92 -16.82 8.00
CA ASP A 586 -11.31 -15.76 7.18
C ASP A 586 -11.11 -16.24 5.74
N THR A 587 -11.30 -15.34 4.80
CA THR A 587 -11.13 -15.61 3.37
C THR A 587 -9.98 -14.80 2.81
N VAL A 588 -9.13 -15.43 2.02
CA VAL A 588 -8.01 -14.78 1.33
C VAL A 588 -8.35 -14.69 -0.15
N SER A 589 -8.25 -13.49 -0.70
CA SER A 589 -8.52 -13.23 -2.11
C SER A 589 -7.53 -12.25 -2.71
N VAL A 590 -7.33 -12.35 -4.03
CA VAL A 590 -6.53 -11.42 -4.80
C VAL A 590 -7.43 -10.62 -5.73
N HIS A 591 -7.17 -9.34 -5.82
CA HIS A 591 -7.93 -8.38 -6.61
C HIS A 591 -6.99 -7.60 -7.53
N VAL A 592 -7.53 -7.05 -8.58
CA VAL A 592 -6.83 -6.14 -9.49
C VAL A 592 -7.46 -4.77 -9.40
N TYR A 593 -6.62 -3.77 -9.15
CA TYR A 593 -6.99 -2.36 -9.28
C TYR A 593 -6.87 -1.92 -10.73
N ILE A 594 -7.86 -1.23 -11.24
CA ILE A 594 -7.89 -0.72 -12.61
C ILE A 594 -8.48 0.70 -12.59
N GLU A 595 -7.79 1.64 -13.24
CA GLU A 595 -8.24 3.02 -13.42
C GLU A 595 -7.96 3.47 -14.87
N PRO A 596 -8.84 4.19 -15.54
CA PRO A 596 -10.18 4.63 -15.11
C PRO A 596 -11.24 3.54 -15.14
N SER A 597 -12.41 3.83 -14.59
CA SER A 597 -13.60 2.95 -14.64
C SER A 597 -13.96 2.61 -16.09
N GLY A 598 -14.56 1.42 -16.29
CA GLY A 598 -14.87 0.89 -17.63
C GLY A 598 -13.67 0.32 -18.38
N THR A 599 -12.45 0.44 -17.84
CA THR A 599 -11.24 -0.13 -18.45
C THR A 599 -11.23 -1.64 -18.26
N THR A 600 -11.01 -2.37 -19.35
CA THR A 600 -10.92 -3.84 -19.36
C THR A 600 -9.48 -4.28 -19.60
N VAL A 601 -8.98 -5.17 -18.75
CA VAL A 601 -7.67 -5.81 -18.89
C VAL A 601 -7.83 -7.32 -19.04
N LYS A 602 -6.86 -7.97 -19.68
CA LYS A 602 -6.81 -9.44 -19.77
C LYS A 602 -5.74 -9.99 -18.86
N LEU A 603 -6.11 -11.00 -18.09
CA LEU A 603 -5.20 -11.73 -17.21
C LEU A 603 -4.62 -12.96 -17.91
N ARG A 604 -3.42 -13.36 -17.50
CA ARG A 604 -2.74 -14.55 -18.03
C ARG A 604 -2.68 -15.68 -17.01
N LYS A 605 -3.00 -16.89 -17.48
CA LYS A 605 -2.91 -18.14 -16.72
C LYS A 605 -1.54 -18.81 -16.83
N TYR A 606 -0.73 -18.51 -17.83
CA TYR A 606 0.47 -19.24 -18.22
C TYR A 606 1.36 -19.60 -17.03
N SER A 607 1.69 -20.90 -16.90
CA SER A 607 2.66 -21.47 -15.96
C SER A 607 2.70 -20.77 -14.59
N GLN A 608 1.52 -20.55 -13.98
CA GLN A 608 1.41 -19.90 -12.67
C GLN A 608 1.64 -18.38 -12.69
N SER A 609 1.48 -17.71 -13.82
CA SER A 609 1.65 -16.25 -13.94
C SER A 609 0.61 -15.44 -13.16
N THR A 610 -0.58 -16.02 -12.90
CA THR A 610 -1.60 -15.40 -12.01
C THR A 610 -2.04 -16.44 -10.99
N PHE A 611 -1.68 -16.21 -9.75
CA PHE A 611 -1.95 -17.16 -8.66
C PHE A 611 -2.14 -16.47 -7.30
N LEU A 612 -2.77 -17.18 -6.40
CA LEU A 612 -2.79 -16.95 -4.96
C LEU A 612 -2.37 -18.24 -4.25
N GLN A 613 -1.36 -18.18 -3.41
CA GLN A 613 -0.93 -19.28 -2.57
C GLN A 613 -1.02 -18.89 -1.11
N VAL A 614 -1.60 -19.75 -0.31
CA VAL A 614 -1.68 -19.63 1.14
C VAL A 614 -1.05 -20.87 1.78
N GLU A 615 -0.17 -20.66 2.70
CA GLU A 615 0.50 -21.67 3.52
C GLU A 615 0.19 -21.40 5.00
N VAL A 616 -0.20 -22.42 5.74
CA VAL A 616 -0.36 -22.33 7.20
C VAL A 616 1.01 -22.31 7.85
N ILE A 617 1.22 -21.35 8.74
CA ILE A 617 2.43 -21.25 9.58
C ILE A 617 2.06 -21.72 10.97
N GLU A 618 2.63 -22.87 11.38
CA GLU A 618 2.42 -23.50 12.71
C GLU A 618 3.58 -23.21 13.66
#